data_f4b2eba0013929a3557bd71a9ff0d6a1
#
_entry.id   f4b2eba0013929a3557bd71a9ff0d6a1
#
_cell.length_a   1.000
_cell.length_b   1.000
_cell.length_c   1.000
_cell.angle_alpha   90.00
_cell.angle_beta   90.00
_cell.angle_gamma   90.00
#
_symmetry.space_group_name_H-M   'P 1'
#
loop_
_entity.id
_entity.type
_entity.pdbx_description
1 polymer ?
#
loop_
_entity_poly.entity_id
_entity_poly.type
_entity_poly.pdbx_seq_one_letter_code
_entity_poly.pdbx_strand_id
1 'polypeptide(L)'
;RMVYNSIMNTGHEPKNKIVPHIIKNFFTDEEVEVIKAIIKYQKVATDLGNFYSPLVLGELARMQIEVMYPPTIQKKLEVFASNLVGENVFMSHNSYLSYSKEHSAESNPKLPVHYDSDNYFSKLTMDYQLEKNIDWPIVIENESFNLEYGDLLVFWGAGQVHWREPVLFKDGDKTEVLTMHFSTREDFEKLNFAARDPEKRKERLKRWQADPVFAKYNEDFFTKESNLKKTNTTDND
;
A
#
# COMPACT_ATOMS: atom_id res chain seq x y z
N ARG A 1 -26.45 2.70 11.33
CA ARG A 1 -25.87 3.19 10.05
C ARG A 1 -25.37 4.62 10.32
N MET A 2 -24.13 4.78 10.71
CA MET A 2 -23.49 6.09 10.70
C MET A 2 -23.19 6.43 9.23
N VAL A 3 -23.82 7.47 8.74
CA VAL A 3 -23.45 8.06 7.44
C VAL A 3 -22.17 8.84 7.73
N TYR A 4 -21.03 8.28 7.37
CA TYR A 4 -19.77 9.00 7.34
C TYR A 4 -19.83 10.01 6.20
N ASN A 5 -20.32 11.22 6.50
CA ASN A 5 -19.93 12.37 5.70
C ASN A 5 -18.47 12.67 6.05
N SER A 6 -17.56 11.97 5.39
CA SER A 6 -16.15 12.24 5.48
C SER A 6 -15.92 13.69 5.02
N ILE A 7 -15.24 14.47 5.86
CA ILE A 7 -14.76 15.82 5.57
C ILE A 7 -13.83 15.85 4.33
N MET A 8 -13.52 14.66 3.80
CA MET A 8 -12.69 14.39 2.63
C MET A 8 -13.50 14.23 1.34
N ASN A 9 -14.54 15.02 1.13
CA ASN A 9 -15.19 15.07 -0.18
C ASN A 9 -14.25 15.77 -1.18
N THR A 10 -13.24 15.03 -1.64
CA THR A 10 -12.17 15.53 -2.51
C THR A 10 -12.57 15.52 -3.99
N GLY A 11 -13.79 15.12 -4.33
CA GLY A 11 -14.20 14.92 -5.73
C GLY A 11 -13.55 13.72 -6.41
N HIS A 12 -12.82 12.87 -5.66
CA HIS A 12 -12.03 11.75 -6.17
C HIS A 12 -12.67 10.38 -5.87
N GLU A 13 -13.91 10.36 -5.39
CA GLU A 13 -14.61 9.10 -5.16
C GLU A 13 -14.77 8.30 -6.46
N PRO A 14 -14.59 6.97 -6.41
CA PRO A 14 -14.92 6.11 -7.54
C PRO A 14 -16.42 6.16 -7.83
N LYS A 15 -16.81 6.05 -9.10
CA LYS A 15 -18.25 6.04 -9.48
C LYS A 15 -18.99 4.88 -8.86
N ASN A 16 -18.36 3.71 -8.83
CA ASN A 16 -18.90 2.55 -8.13
C ASN A 16 -18.35 2.53 -6.70
N LYS A 17 -19.20 2.18 -5.75
CA LYS A 17 -18.76 1.97 -4.36
C LYS A 17 -17.79 0.78 -4.30
N ILE A 18 -16.57 1.02 -3.86
CA ILE A 18 -15.58 -0.04 -3.63
C ILE A 18 -15.76 -0.57 -2.20
N VAL A 19 -16.09 -1.85 -2.10
CA VAL A 19 -16.09 -2.59 -0.84
C VAL A 19 -14.80 -3.43 -0.82
N PRO A 20 -13.99 -3.37 0.24
CA PRO A 20 -12.77 -4.17 0.32
C PRO A 20 -13.08 -5.66 0.20
N HIS A 21 -12.39 -6.36 -0.69
CA HIS A 21 -12.53 -7.81 -0.85
C HIS A 21 -11.31 -8.44 -1.52
N ILE A 22 -11.17 -9.74 -1.30
CA ILE A 22 -10.08 -10.54 -1.86
C ILE A 22 -10.56 -11.25 -3.13
N ILE A 23 -9.74 -11.18 -4.17
CA ILE A 23 -9.89 -11.90 -5.44
C ILE A 23 -8.80 -12.95 -5.48
N LYS A 24 -9.21 -14.21 -5.67
CA LYS A 24 -8.28 -15.34 -5.74
C LYS A 24 -7.76 -15.54 -7.16
N ASN A 25 -6.49 -15.90 -7.29
CA ASN A 25 -5.86 -16.33 -8.55
C ASN A 25 -6.04 -15.29 -9.69
N PHE A 26 -5.81 -14.02 -9.37
CA PHE A 26 -5.95 -12.94 -10.37
C PHE A 26 -4.92 -13.04 -11.48
N PHE A 27 -3.65 -13.26 -11.14
CA PHE A 27 -2.61 -13.55 -12.11
C PHE A 27 -2.50 -15.06 -12.37
N THR A 28 -2.13 -15.43 -13.58
CA THR A 28 -1.73 -16.82 -13.88
C THR A 28 -0.31 -17.06 -13.32
N ASP A 29 0.05 -18.34 -13.19
CA ASP A 29 1.40 -18.70 -12.72
C ASP A 29 2.49 -18.13 -13.65
N GLU A 30 2.25 -18.12 -14.98
CA GLU A 30 3.17 -17.54 -15.95
C GLU A 30 3.30 -16.02 -15.79
N GLU A 31 2.20 -15.30 -15.53
CA GLU A 31 2.23 -13.86 -15.26
C GLU A 31 3.03 -13.56 -13.98
N VAL A 32 2.84 -14.35 -12.94
CA VAL A 32 3.59 -14.22 -11.68
C VAL A 32 5.08 -14.44 -11.89
N GLU A 33 5.46 -15.48 -12.63
CA GLU A 33 6.88 -15.74 -12.91
C GLU A 33 7.53 -14.64 -13.74
N VAL A 34 6.81 -14.06 -14.71
CA VAL A 34 7.28 -12.89 -15.47
C VAL A 34 7.49 -11.70 -14.54
N ILE A 35 6.54 -11.40 -13.65
CA ILE A 35 6.65 -10.30 -12.68
C ILE A 35 7.85 -10.52 -11.75
N LYS A 36 8.02 -11.72 -11.20
CA LYS A 36 9.16 -12.09 -10.33
C LYS A 36 10.50 -11.93 -11.07
N ALA A 37 10.58 -12.33 -12.33
CA ALA A 37 11.78 -12.19 -13.13
C ALA A 37 12.15 -10.71 -13.36
N ILE A 38 11.17 -9.85 -13.62
CA ILE A 38 11.36 -8.41 -13.75
C ILE A 38 11.87 -7.81 -12.44
N ILE A 39 11.23 -8.12 -11.31
CA ILE A 39 11.67 -7.63 -9.99
C ILE A 39 13.09 -8.10 -9.70
N LYS A 40 13.41 -9.35 -9.96
CA LYS A 40 14.77 -9.89 -9.79
C LYS A 40 15.79 -9.14 -10.63
N TYR A 41 15.47 -8.84 -11.89
CA TYR A 41 16.32 -8.03 -12.76
C TYR A 41 16.50 -6.62 -12.21
N GLN A 42 15.42 -5.95 -11.82
CA GLN A 42 15.46 -4.59 -11.28
C GLN A 42 16.26 -4.48 -9.96
N LYS A 43 16.26 -5.53 -9.14
CA LYS A 43 17.06 -5.56 -7.89
C LYS A 43 18.57 -5.46 -8.13
N VAL A 44 19.06 -5.90 -9.28
CA VAL A 44 20.51 -5.97 -9.58
C VAL A 44 20.96 -5.01 -10.67
N ALA A 45 20.05 -4.42 -11.44
CA ALA A 45 20.39 -3.48 -12.49
C ALA A 45 20.71 -2.10 -11.90
N THR A 46 21.80 -1.49 -12.38
CA THR A 46 22.32 -0.21 -11.86
C THR A 46 22.01 0.99 -12.73
N ASP A 47 21.43 0.78 -13.91
CA ASP A 47 21.24 1.79 -14.96
C ASP A 47 19.78 2.11 -15.29
N LEU A 48 18.86 1.65 -14.46
CA LEU A 48 17.40 1.78 -14.70
C LEU A 48 16.82 3.15 -14.33
N GLY A 49 17.63 4.05 -13.78
CA GLY A 49 17.15 5.34 -13.23
C GLY A 49 16.54 5.21 -11.85
N ASN A 50 16.36 6.35 -11.18
CA ASN A 50 16.04 6.39 -9.74
C ASN A 50 14.69 5.75 -9.34
N PHE A 51 13.70 5.70 -10.25
CA PHE A 51 12.37 5.16 -9.93
C PHE A 51 12.33 3.62 -9.95
N TYR A 52 13.13 3.00 -10.80
CA TYR A 52 13.16 1.55 -11.00
C TYR A 52 14.26 0.85 -10.21
N SER A 53 15.10 1.63 -9.54
CA SER A 53 16.12 1.09 -8.65
C SER A 53 15.57 0.84 -7.25
N PRO A 54 16.08 -0.16 -6.52
CA PRO A 54 15.64 -0.42 -5.16
C PRO A 54 15.86 0.77 -4.23
N LEU A 55 14.81 1.16 -3.51
CA LEU A 55 14.85 2.17 -2.46
C LEU A 55 14.58 1.50 -1.12
N VAL A 56 15.54 1.59 -0.20
CA VAL A 56 15.38 1.07 1.17
C VAL A 56 14.90 2.19 2.09
N LEU A 57 13.76 1.96 2.74
CA LEU A 57 13.18 2.84 3.75
C LEU A 57 13.41 2.21 5.13
N GLY A 58 14.56 2.51 5.73
CA GLY A 58 15.00 1.91 7.00
C GLY A 58 14.01 2.09 8.15
N GLU A 59 13.35 3.24 8.25
CA GLU A 59 12.33 3.51 9.27
C GLU A 59 11.15 2.55 9.24
N LEU A 60 10.84 2.00 8.06
CA LEU A 60 9.75 1.05 7.84
C LEU A 60 10.24 -0.38 7.70
N ALA A 61 11.55 -0.61 7.76
CA ALA A 61 12.20 -1.89 7.43
C ALA A 61 11.65 -2.47 6.11
N ARG A 62 11.62 -1.61 5.07
CA ARG A 62 10.99 -1.89 3.79
C ARG A 62 11.89 -1.51 2.62
N MET A 63 11.98 -2.39 1.64
CA MET A 63 12.51 -2.06 0.31
C MET A 63 11.35 -1.90 -0.66
N GLN A 64 11.44 -0.94 -1.57
CA GLN A 64 10.46 -0.73 -2.64
C GLN A 64 11.12 -0.53 -3.99
N ILE A 65 10.44 -0.97 -5.05
CA ILE A 65 10.84 -0.82 -6.45
C ILE A 65 9.57 -0.51 -7.25
N GLU A 66 9.59 0.49 -8.13
CA GLU A 66 8.54 0.65 -9.13
C GLU A 66 8.69 -0.44 -10.20
N VAL A 67 7.67 -1.28 -10.39
CA VAL A 67 7.74 -2.45 -11.27
C VAL A 67 7.49 -2.06 -12.72
N MET A 68 8.36 -2.46 -13.62
CA MET A 68 8.19 -2.31 -15.07
C MET A 68 7.27 -3.42 -15.62
N TYR A 69 5.96 -3.27 -15.45
CA TYR A 69 5.02 -4.26 -15.97
C TYR A 69 5.05 -4.36 -17.48
N PRO A 70 4.97 -5.59 -18.06
CA PRO A 70 4.69 -5.76 -19.48
C PRO A 70 3.37 -5.09 -19.87
N PRO A 71 3.27 -4.50 -21.06
CA PRO A 71 2.06 -3.81 -21.51
C PRO A 71 0.78 -4.66 -21.43
N THR A 72 0.89 -5.97 -21.65
CA THR A 72 -0.24 -6.91 -21.56
C THR A 72 -0.77 -7.04 -20.12
N ILE A 73 0.12 -7.15 -19.15
CA ILE A 73 -0.23 -7.24 -17.73
C ILE A 73 -0.78 -5.89 -17.25
N GLN A 74 -0.12 -4.78 -17.60
CA GLN A 74 -0.61 -3.45 -17.26
C GLN A 74 -2.01 -3.20 -17.81
N LYS A 75 -2.25 -3.55 -19.09
CA LYS A 75 -3.57 -3.41 -19.70
C LYS A 75 -4.65 -4.26 -19.03
N LYS A 76 -4.32 -5.49 -18.65
CA LYS A 76 -5.22 -6.37 -17.88
C LYS A 76 -5.64 -5.70 -16.57
N LEU A 77 -4.68 -5.15 -15.83
CA LEU A 77 -4.91 -4.44 -14.57
C LEU A 77 -5.79 -3.19 -14.76
N GLU A 78 -5.50 -2.37 -15.77
CA GLU A 78 -6.25 -1.14 -16.06
C GLU A 78 -7.70 -1.41 -16.50
N VAL A 79 -7.92 -2.44 -17.32
CA VAL A 79 -9.27 -2.85 -17.72
C VAL A 79 -10.06 -3.36 -16.51
N PHE A 80 -9.46 -4.21 -15.69
CA PHE A 80 -10.08 -4.69 -14.48
C PHE A 80 -10.41 -3.56 -13.50
N ALA A 81 -9.48 -2.66 -13.24
CA ALA A 81 -9.67 -1.50 -12.38
C ALA A 81 -10.79 -0.59 -12.89
N SER A 82 -10.81 -0.29 -14.19
CA SER A 82 -11.85 0.54 -14.81
C SER A 82 -13.25 -0.04 -14.64
N ASN A 83 -13.38 -1.36 -14.76
CA ASN A 83 -14.66 -2.05 -14.56
C ASN A 83 -15.12 -1.96 -13.10
N LEU A 84 -14.23 -2.11 -12.12
CA LEU A 84 -14.56 -1.98 -10.71
C LEU A 84 -14.95 -0.55 -10.34
N VAL A 85 -14.17 0.43 -10.77
CA VAL A 85 -14.36 1.85 -10.46
C VAL A 85 -15.60 2.43 -11.18
N GLY A 86 -15.98 1.86 -12.31
CA GLY A 86 -17.09 2.35 -13.15
C GLY A 86 -16.71 3.52 -14.06
N GLU A 87 -15.42 3.80 -14.22
CA GLU A 87 -14.88 4.83 -15.10
C GLU A 87 -13.48 4.46 -15.60
N ASN A 88 -13.01 5.15 -16.64
CA ASN A 88 -11.71 4.86 -17.23
C ASN A 88 -10.57 5.34 -16.30
N VAL A 89 -9.81 4.41 -15.77
CA VAL A 89 -8.63 4.66 -14.95
C VAL A 89 -7.39 4.02 -15.57
N PHE A 90 -6.23 4.53 -15.22
CA PHE A 90 -4.93 3.96 -15.58
C PHE A 90 -4.11 3.73 -14.31
N MET A 91 -3.11 2.89 -14.39
CA MET A 91 -2.17 2.66 -13.30
C MET A 91 -1.26 3.88 -13.12
N SER A 92 -1.60 4.71 -12.14
CA SER A 92 -0.91 5.97 -11.85
C SER A 92 0.39 5.78 -11.06
N HIS A 93 0.46 4.71 -10.29
CA HIS A 93 1.65 4.29 -9.55
C HIS A 93 1.59 2.80 -9.22
N ASN A 94 2.76 2.20 -9.06
CA ASN A 94 2.87 0.84 -8.54
C ASN A 94 4.18 0.67 -7.78
N SER A 95 4.22 -0.31 -6.90
CA SER A 95 5.46 -0.70 -6.21
C SER A 95 5.45 -2.18 -5.85
N TYR A 96 6.58 -2.83 -6.02
CA TYR A 96 6.92 -4.00 -5.25
C TYR A 96 7.44 -3.54 -3.89
N LEU A 97 6.87 -4.09 -2.82
CA LEU A 97 7.24 -3.81 -1.43
C LEU A 97 7.73 -5.11 -0.79
N SER A 98 8.95 -5.08 -0.27
CA SER A 98 9.51 -6.17 0.53
C SER A 98 9.72 -5.68 1.96
N TYR A 99 9.06 -6.31 2.91
CA TYR A 99 9.18 -6.03 4.34
C TYR A 99 9.98 -7.14 5.00
N SER A 100 11.10 -6.79 5.61
CA SER A 100 11.97 -7.72 6.34
C SER A 100 12.90 -6.93 7.26
N LYS A 101 13.34 -7.55 8.36
CA LYS A 101 14.40 -6.99 9.20
C LYS A 101 15.73 -6.78 8.46
N GLU A 102 15.96 -7.50 7.37
CA GLU A 102 17.16 -7.31 6.53
C GLU A 102 17.27 -5.88 5.96
N HIS A 103 16.14 -5.15 5.88
CA HIS A 103 16.12 -3.78 5.37
C HIS A 103 16.39 -2.72 6.45
N SER A 104 16.54 -3.12 7.72
CA SER A 104 16.88 -2.22 8.82
C SER A 104 17.45 -2.97 10.01
N ALA A 105 18.58 -2.50 10.53
CA ALA A 105 19.16 -3.04 11.76
C ALA A 105 18.39 -2.58 13.03
N GLU A 106 17.65 -1.47 12.95
CA GLU A 106 17.07 -0.80 14.11
C GLU A 106 15.54 -0.85 14.14
N SER A 107 14.91 -1.07 13.00
CA SER A 107 13.45 -1.00 12.86
C SER A 107 12.84 -2.35 12.54
N ASN A 108 11.66 -2.57 13.10
CA ASN A 108 10.80 -3.69 12.72
C ASN A 108 9.91 -3.29 11.54
N PRO A 109 9.60 -4.20 10.60
CA PRO A 109 8.67 -3.93 9.52
C PRO A 109 7.35 -3.35 10.01
N LYS A 110 6.87 -2.28 9.37
CA LYS A 110 5.62 -1.62 9.71
C LYS A 110 4.98 -0.93 8.53
N LEU A 111 3.66 -0.87 8.54
CA LEU A 111 2.84 -0.03 7.70
C LEU A 111 1.89 0.76 8.59
N PRO A 112 2.22 2.02 8.94
CA PRO A 112 1.40 2.84 9.82
C PRO A 112 0.04 3.17 9.21
N VAL A 113 -0.88 3.66 10.04
CA VAL A 113 -2.20 4.13 9.63
C VAL A 113 -2.07 5.26 8.61
N HIS A 114 -2.71 5.13 7.46
CA HIS A 114 -2.67 6.14 6.40
C HIS A 114 -3.85 6.02 5.42
N TYR A 115 -3.93 7.01 4.53
CA TYR A 115 -4.69 7.00 3.29
C TYR A 115 -3.72 7.12 2.12
N ASP A 116 -4.05 6.55 0.96
CA ASP A 116 -3.27 6.68 -0.27
C ASP A 116 -3.47 8.04 -0.98
N SER A 117 -4.08 9.00 -0.31
CA SER A 117 -4.41 10.31 -0.87
C SER A 117 -3.22 11.26 -0.99
N ASP A 118 -2.10 10.98 -0.29
CA ASP A 118 -0.97 11.90 -0.24
C ASP A 118 -0.17 11.97 -1.54
N ASN A 119 -0.08 10.85 -2.24
CA ASN A 119 0.76 10.75 -3.42
C ASN A 119 0.03 10.32 -4.69
N TYR A 120 -1.18 9.73 -4.60
CA TYR A 120 -1.71 8.97 -5.72
C TYR A 120 -3.16 9.24 -6.09
N PHE A 121 -3.97 9.94 -5.29
CA PHE A 121 -5.43 10.11 -5.47
C PHE A 121 -6.11 8.85 -6.03
N SER A 122 -5.78 7.72 -5.40
CA SER A 122 -6.16 6.41 -5.88
C SER A 122 -7.66 6.20 -5.78
N LYS A 123 -8.33 6.02 -6.90
CA LYS A 123 -9.72 5.57 -6.93
C LYS A 123 -9.85 4.09 -6.61
N LEU A 124 -8.78 3.36 -6.82
CA LEU A 124 -8.64 1.95 -6.49
C LEU A 124 -7.20 1.66 -6.13
N THR A 125 -6.99 1.00 -5.01
CA THR A 125 -5.73 0.36 -4.63
C THR A 125 -5.90 -1.14 -4.74
N MET A 126 -4.89 -1.79 -5.28
CA MET A 126 -4.78 -3.24 -5.37
C MET A 126 -3.51 -3.70 -4.70
N ASP A 127 -3.62 -4.61 -3.73
CA ASP A 127 -2.50 -5.26 -3.07
C ASP A 127 -2.48 -6.75 -3.40
N TYR A 128 -1.45 -7.20 -4.12
CA TYR A 128 -1.27 -8.60 -4.47
C TYR A 128 -0.18 -9.23 -3.60
N GLN A 129 -0.52 -10.32 -2.89
CA GLN A 129 0.43 -11.04 -2.04
C GLN A 129 1.33 -11.94 -2.91
N LEU A 130 2.59 -11.52 -3.05
CA LEU A 130 3.56 -12.19 -3.91
C LEU A 130 4.32 -13.30 -3.17
N GLU A 131 4.68 -13.07 -1.90
CA GLU A 131 5.36 -14.03 -1.04
C GLU A 131 5.18 -13.65 0.43
N LYS A 132 5.07 -14.65 1.31
CA LYS A 132 5.11 -14.45 2.77
C LYS A 132 5.54 -15.72 3.49
N ASN A 133 6.14 -15.56 4.66
CA ASN A 133 6.36 -16.62 5.63
C ASN A 133 5.93 -16.21 7.05
N ILE A 134 5.26 -15.06 7.17
CA ILE A 134 4.64 -14.57 8.38
C ILE A 134 3.22 -14.09 8.08
N ASP A 135 2.28 -14.36 8.97
CA ASP A 135 0.94 -13.78 8.92
C ASP A 135 0.98 -12.33 9.37
N TRP A 136 0.69 -11.44 8.45
CA TRP A 136 0.69 -10.01 8.70
C TRP A 136 -0.47 -9.33 7.97
N PRO A 137 -1.68 -9.38 8.55
CA PRO A 137 -2.88 -8.88 7.92
C PRO A 137 -2.82 -7.37 7.62
N ILE A 138 -3.45 -6.97 6.54
CA ILE A 138 -3.80 -5.57 6.30
C ILE A 138 -5.18 -5.31 6.90
N VAL A 139 -5.32 -4.18 7.59
CA VAL A 139 -6.59 -3.72 8.15
C VAL A 139 -7.07 -2.55 7.32
N ILE A 140 -8.33 -2.59 6.89
CA ILE A 140 -9.00 -1.51 6.19
C ILE A 140 -10.22 -1.11 7.02
N GLU A 141 -10.19 0.10 7.59
CA GLU A 141 -11.20 0.57 8.55
C GLU A 141 -11.32 -0.37 9.75
N ASN A 142 -12.31 -1.25 9.78
CA ASN A 142 -12.56 -2.20 10.87
C ASN A 142 -12.40 -3.66 10.45
N GLU A 143 -12.02 -3.93 9.20
CA GLU A 143 -11.91 -5.28 8.66
C GLU A 143 -10.45 -5.67 8.45
N SER A 144 -10.10 -6.89 8.87
CA SER A 144 -8.75 -7.44 8.75
C SER A 144 -8.70 -8.47 7.63
N PHE A 145 -7.74 -8.33 6.72
CA PHE A 145 -7.55 -9.20 5.55
C PHE A 145 -6.18 -9.89 5.65
N ASN A 146 -6.20 -11.19 5.87
CA ASN A 146 -4.99 -12.01 5.80
C ASN A 146 -4.86 -12.58 4.39
N LEU A 147 -3.92 -12.03 3.61
CA LEU A 147 -3.71 -12.42 2.22
C LEU A 147 -2.81 -13.65 2.15
N GLU A 148 -3.22 -14.64 1.37
CA GLU A 148 -2.39 -15.76 0.98
C GLU A 148 -1.65 -15.47 -0.33
N TYR A 149 -0.63 -16.28 -0.65
CA TYR A 149 0.02 -16.21 -1.96
C TYR A 149 -1.00 -16.23 -3.10
N GLY A 150 -0.91 -15.29 -4.00
CA GLY A 150 -1.82 -15.17 -5.15
C GLY A 150 -3.10 -14.38 -4.88
N ASP A 151 -3.34 -13.93 -3.65
CA ASP A 151 -4.49 -13.10 -3.32
C ASP A 151 -4.30 -11.66 -3.79
N LEU A 152 -5.32 -11.11 -4.40
CA LEU A 152 -5.43 -9.70 -4.75
C LEU A 152 -6.51 -9.04 -3.88
N LEU A 153 -6.12 -8.17 -2.97
CA LEU A 153 -7.05 -7.32 -2.22
C LEU A 153 -7.32 -6.05 -3.02
N VAL A 154 -8.59 -5.65 -3.11
CA VAL A 154 -9.01 -4.41 -3.75
C VAL A 154 -9.74 -3.53 -2.75
N PHE A 155 -9.46 -2.23 -2.73
CA PHE A 155 -10.09 -1.25 -1.85
C PHE A 155 -9.90 0.18 -2.37
N TRP A 156 -10.61 1.15 -1.78
CA TRP A 156 -10.47 2.56 -2.11
C TRP A 156 -9.43 3.22 -1.20
N GLY A 157 -8.15 3.13 -1.58
CA GLY A 157 -7.04 3.58 -0.74
C GLY A 157 -7.07 5.05 -0.35
N ALA A 158 -7.56 5.94 -1.23
CA ALA A 158 -7.66 7.38 -0.93
C ALA A 158 -8.80 7.74 0.05
N GLY A 159 -9.78 6.87 0.24
CA GLY A 159 -10.95 7.14 1.07
C GLY A 159 -11.13 6.19 2.24
N GLN A 160 -10.44 5.07 2.27
CA GLN A 160 -10.49 4.08 3.34
C GLN A 160 -9.16 4.05 4.07
N VAL A 161 -9.17 4.39 5.36
CA VAL A 161 -7.99 4.32 6.21
C VAL A 161 -7.52 2.89 6.33
N HIS A 162 -6.21 2.67 6.19
CA HIS A 162 -5.66 1.32 6.24
C HIS A 162 -4.25 1.28 6.85
N TRP A 163 -3.86 0.10 7.33
CA TRP A 163 -2.57 -0.17 7.96
C TRP A 163 -2.33 -1.67 8.06
N ARG A 164 -1.16 -2.05 8.51
CA ARG A 164 -0.91 -3.42 9.00
C ARG A 164 -0.65 -3.38 10.50
N GLU A 165 -1.25 -4.30 11.24
CA GLU A 165 -1.07 -4.38 12.69
C GLU A 165 0.41 -4.51 13.05
N PRO A 166 0.89 -3.84 14.10
CA PRO A 166 2.25 -4.03 14.57
C PRO A 166 2.49 -5.47 15.00
N VAL A 167 3.50 -6.12 14.40
CA VAL A 167 3.97 -7.45 14.77
C VAL A 167 5.49 -7.44 14.85
N LEU A 168 6.07 -8.38 15.59
CA LEU A 168 7.51 -8.54 15.66
C LEU A 168 7.97 -9.57 14.63
N PHE A 169 8.70 -9.12 13.62
CA PHE A 169 9.37 -9.98 12.68
C PHE A 169 10.60 -10.60 13.36
N LYS A 170 10.79 -11.88 13.18
CA LYS A 170 12.03 -12.60 13.51
C LYS A 170 13.01 -12.49 12.35
N ASP A 171 14.23 -12.94 12.57
CA ASP A 171 15.21 -13.04 11.49
C ASP A 171 14.72 -14.06 10.45
N GLY A 172 14.75 -13.66 9.18
CA GLY A 172 14.21 -14.44 8.08
C GLY A 172 12.71 -14.26 7.81
N ASP A 173 11.96 -13.60 8.69
CA ASP A 173 10.58 -13.26 8.39
C ASP A 173 10.50 -12.21 7.29
N LYS A 174 9.60 -12.45 6.33
CA LYS A 174 9.36 -11.52 5.23
C LYS A 174 7.93 -11.59 4.73
N THR A 175 7.49 -10.48 4.15
CA THR A 175 6.31 -10.41 3.28
C THR A 175 6.58 -9.52 2.08
N GLU A 176 6.17 -9.96 0.91
CA GLU A 176 6.36 -9.27 -0.37
C GLU A 176 5.01 -9.02 -1.03
N VAL A 177 4.74 -7.77 -1.37
CA VAL A 177 3.47 -7.32 -1.89
C VAL A 177 3.69 -6.46 -3.14
N LEU A 178 2.83 -6.62 -4.15
CA LEU A 178 2.68 -5.65 -5.22
C LEU A 178 1.52 -4.74 -4.85
N THR A 179 1.79 -3.44 -4.73
CA THR A 179 0.74 -2.43 -4.57
C THR A 179 0.60 -1.62 -5.85
N MET A 180 -0.63 -1.41 -6.29
CA MET A 180 -0.94 -0.73 -7.54
C MET A 180 -2.07 0.26 -7.32
N HIS A 181 -1.87 1.48 -7.80
CA HIS A 181 -2.80 2.60 -7.62
C HIS A 181 -3.36 3.03 -8.98
N PHE A 182 -4.68 3.23 -9.03
CA PHE A 182 -5.38 3.58 -10.25
C PHE A 182 -6.13 4.90 -10.09
N SER A 183 -5.92 5.81 -11.03
CA SER A 183 -6.50 7.15 -11.03
C SER A 183 -7.05 7.50 -12.41
N THR A 184 -7.97 8.45 -12.47
CA THR A 184 -8.30 9.11 -13.75
C THR A 184 -7.17 10.06 -14.16
N ARG A 185 -7.11 10.42 -15.43
CA ARG A 185 -6.13 11.42 -15.87
C ARG A 185 -6.35 12.77 -15.21
N GLU A 186 -7.60 13.17 -15.06
CA GLU A 186 -7.95 14.43 -14.40
C GLU A 186 -7.44 14.49 -12.95
N ASP A 187 -7.66 13.42 -12.18
CA ASP A 187 -7.19 13.36 -10.80
C ASP A 187 -5.66 13.35 -10.72
N PHE A 188 -5.02 12.60 -11.59
CA PHE A 188 -3.56 12.52 -11.66
C PHE A 188 -2.90 13.86 -12.02
N GLU A 189 -3.47 14.60 -12.97
CA GLU A 189 -2.98 15.92 -13.34
C GLU A 189 -3.13 16.92 -12.19
N LYS A 190 -4.26 16.93 -11.50
CA LYS A 190 -4.48 17.75 -10.29
C LYS A 190 -3.46 17.41 -9.20
N LEU A 191 -3.14 16.14 -9.00
CA LEU A 191 -2.16 15.69 -8.02
C LEU A 191 -0.76 16.19 -8.30
N ASN A 192 -0.29 16.08 -9.54
CA ASN A 192 1.07 16.48 -9.91
C ASN A 192 1.42 17.91 -9.51
N PHE A 193 0.42 18.81 -9.48
CA PHE A 193 0.59 20.17 -8.99
C PHE A 193 0.56 20.27 -7.46
N ALA A 194 -0.24 19.44 -6.80
CA ALA A 194 -0.46 19.54 -5.35
C ALA A 194 0.56 18.73 -4.52
N ALA A 195 1.02 17.58 -5.03
CA ALA A 195 1.96 16.71 -4.32
C ALA A 195 3.37 17.32 -4.18
N ARG A 196 3.74 18.22 -5.08
CA ARG A 196 5.04 18.92 -5.07
C ARG A 196 5.07 20.14 -4.15
N ASP A 197 3.92 20.54 -3.59
CA ASP A 197 3.80 21.67 -2.70
C ASP A 197 3.88 21.23 -1.23
N PRO A 198 4.98 21.52 -0.50
CA PRO A 198 5.16 21.11 0.90
C PRO A 198 4.09 21.65 1.84
N GLU A 199 3.53 22.84 1.57
CA GLU A 199 2.49 23.44 2.43
C GLU A 199 1.16 22.71 2.25
N LYS A 200 0.79 22.34 1.03
CA LYS A 200 -0.40 21.52 0.79
C LYS A 200 -0.29 20.13 1.42
N ARG A 201 0.92 19.57 1.44
CA ARG A 201 1.19 18.30 2.14
C ARG A 201 0.97 18.44 3.64
N LYS A 202 1.48 19.51 4.26
CA LYS A 202 1.25 19.79 5.69
C LYS A 202 -0.24 19.99 6.01
N GLU A 203 -0.98 20.71 5.15
CA GLU A 203 -2.42 20.89 5.31
C GLU A 203 -3.20 19.57 5.23
N ARG A 204 -2.80 18.65 4.33
CA ARG A 204 -3.41 17.32 4.27
C ARG A 204 -3.14 16.50 5.52
N LEU A 205 -1.90 16.47 5.99
CA LEU A 205 -1.54 15.78 7.24
C LEU A 205 -2.31 16.32 8.44
N LYS A 206 -2.48 17.66 8.54
CA LYS A 206 -3.31 18.27 9.57
C LYS A 206 -4.78 17.85 9.47
N ARG A 207 -5.32 17.72 8.25
CA ARG A 207 -6.68 17.22 8.03
C ARG A 207 -6.85 15.77 8.46
N TRP A 208 -5.89 14.90 8.16
CA TRP A 208 -5.91 13.53 8.64
C TRP A 208 -5.86 13.45 10.16
N GLN A 209 -4.97 14.22 10.79
CA GLN A 209 -4.86 14.29 12.25
C GLN A 209 -6.14 14.83 12.91
N ALA A 210 -6.89 15.67 12.23
CA ALA A 210 -8.18 16.19 12.70
C ALA A 210 -9.35 15.23 12.43
N ASP A 211 -9.17 14.19 11.62
CA ASP A 211 -10.16 13.15 11.37
C ASP A 211 -10.25 12.22 12.59
N PRO A 212 -11.39 12.16 13.31
CA PRO A 212 -11.52 11.33 14.51
C PRO A 212 -11.30 9.83 14.25
N VAL A 213 -11.61 9.36 13.05
CA VAL A 213 -11.42 7.96 12.65
C VAL A 213 -9.93 7.67 12.51
N PHE A 214 -9.23 8.51 11.74
CA PHE A 214 -7.78 8.41 11.60
C PHE A 214 -7.07 8.51 12.96
N ALA A 215 -7.42 9.53 13.75
CA ALA A 215 -6.79 9.79 15.05
C ALA A 215 -6.91 8.58 15.99
N LYS A 216 -8.09 7.97 16.05
CA LYS A 216 -8.33 6.77 16.87
C LYS A 216 -7.44 5.60 16.45
N TYR A 217 -7.44 5.23 15.17
CA TYR A 217 -6.64 4.10 14.69
C TYR A 217 -5.13 4.36 14.82
N ASN A 218 -4.72 5.61 14.61
CA ASN A 218 -3.33 6.01 14.76
C ASN A 218 -2.85 5.91 16.22
N GLU A 219 -3.66 6.33 17.18
CA GLU A 219 -3.38 6.17 18.62
C GLU A 219 -3.29 4.69 19.02
N ASP A 220 -4.27 3.88 18.58
CA ASP A 220 -4.29 2.44 18.84
C ASP A 220 -3.05 1.75 18.26
N PHE A 221 -2.65 2.12 17.04
CA PHE A 221 -1.46 1.59 16.37
C PHE A 221 -0.18 1.86 17.18
N PHE A 222 0.08 3.10 17.55
CA PHE A 222 1.29 3.45 18.29
C PHE A 222 1.30 2.88 19.72
N THR A 223 0.14 2.72 20.35
CA THR A 223 0.01 2.05 21.62
C THR A 223 0.41 0.58 21.53
N LYS A 224 -0.08 -0.14 20.52
CA LYS A 224 0.30 -1.54 20.25
C LYS A 224 1.79 -1.66 19.94
N GLU A 225 2.34 -0.81 19.07
CA GLU A 225 3.77 -0.81 18.71
C GLU A 225 4.65 -0.59 19.96
N SER A 226 4.26 0.34 20.82
CA SER A 226 4.99 0.63 22.08
C SER A 226 4.98 -0.56 23.04
N ASN A 227 3.85 -1.27 23.17
CA ASN A 227 3.74 -2.43 24.03
C ASN A 227 4.58 -3.61 23.53
N LEU A 228 4.63 -3.84 22.21
CA LEU A 228 5.49 -4.86 21.62
C LEU A 228 6.98 -4.63 21.89
N LYS A 229 7.42 -3.36 21.88
CA LYS A 229 8.82 -3.00 22.20
C LYS A 229 9.16 -3.30 23.66
N LYS A 230 8.23 -3.10 24.60
CA LYS A 230 8.43 -3.36 26.04
C LYS A 230 8.55 -4.85 26.36
N THR A 231 7.74 -5.70 25.73
CA THR A 231 7.79 -7.15 25.94
C THR A 231 9.10 -7.76 25.47
N ASN A 232 9.70 -7.25 24.40
CA ASN A 232 10.99 -7.75 23.90
C ASN A 232 12.19 -7.39 24.80
N THR A 233 12.11 -6.34 25.61
CA THR A 233 13.21 -5.95 26.52
C THR A 233 13.20 -6.75 27.81
N THR A 234 12.09 -7.38 28.17
CA THR A 234 11.99 -8.22 29.38
C THR A 234 12.36 -9.68 29.17
N ASP A 235 12.43 -10.16 27.94
CA ASP A 235 12.80 -11.55 27.62
C ASP A 235 14.32 -11.73 27.40
N ASN A 236 15.12 -10.67 27.52
CA ASN A 236 16.59 -10.69 27.35
C ASN A 236 17.36 -10.47 28.68
N ASP A 237 16.69 -10.44 29.82
CA ASP A 237 17.26 -10.43 31.17
C ASP A 237 17.05 -11.80 31.82
#